data_fb3dd502a00981e770eb16c8274083b0
#
_entry.id   fb3dd502a00981e770eb16c8274083b0
#
_cell.length_a   1.000
_cell.length_b   1.000
_cell.length_c   1.000
_cell.angle_alpha   90.00
_cell.angle_beta   90.00
_cell.angle_gamma   90.00
#
_symmetry.space_group_name_H-M   'P 1'
#
loop_
_entity.id
_entity.type
_entity.pdbx_description
1 polymer ?
#
loop_
_entity_poly.entity_id
_entity_poly.type
_entity_poly.pdbx_seq_one_letter_code
_entity_poly.pdbx_strand_id
1 'polypeptide(L)'
;MFTLREILEKTAHSEMTIEEAEKLIRLQAIAELEGIAKIDYNREYRKGIPEIILAENKTVEDTVDISLKMLQVTGRVIISRCTLQHIDALKATVPADATCQINRKAKMVTIKNKNYTITASGGRIGLLTAGTSDIAVAEEVKTIAEEMGCTVYAEYDIGVAGIHRLLEPLKDFVQKDVDVLVVVAGREGALPSVIAGMINVPVIAVPTSNSYGFGEKGVSTLMAMLQSCSLGIAVVNIDSGIAAGATATLIANRAAKFRK
;
A
#
# COMPACT_ATOMS: atom_id res chain seq x y z
N MET A 1 -0.55 -3.30 27.71
CA MET A 1 -1.50 -2.37 27.05
C MET A 1 -2.60 -3.24 26.47
N PHE A 2 -3.87 -3.00 26.77
CA PHE A 2 -4.96 -3.84 26.26
C PHE A 2 -5.15 -3.60 24.76
N THR A 3 -5.42 -4.65 23.98
CA THR A 3 -5.87 -4.51 22.58
C THR A 3 -7.30 -3.97 22.55
N LEU A 4 -7.74 -3.43 21.42
CA LEU A 4 -9.14 -2.99 21.24
C LEU A 4 -10.13 -4.13 21.54
N ARG A 5 -9.78 -5.35 21.13
CA ARG A 5 -10.61 -6.54 21.39
C ARG A 5 -10.72 -6.85 22.88
N GLU A 6 -9.61 -6.83 23.62
CA GLU A 6 -9.60 -7.03 25.07
C GLU A 6 -10.41 -5.95 25.81
N ILE A 7 -10.34 -4.69 25.37
CA ILE A 7 -11.16 -3.60 25.92
C ILE A 7 -12.64 -3.89 25.70
N LEU A 8 -13.02 -4.28 24.47
CA LEU A 8 -14.42 -4.59 24.15
C LEU A 8 -14.92 -5.83 24.89
N GLU A 9 -14.13 -6.89 24.99
CA GLU A 9 -14.47 -8.10 25.73
C GLU A 9 -14.66 -7.79 27.23
N LYS A 10 -13.74 -7.05 27.86
CA LYS A 10 -13.88 -6.60 29.26
C LYS A 10 -15.11 -5.72 29.48
N THR A 11 -15.42 -4.83 28.54
CA THR A 11 -16.61 -3.99 28.61
C THR A 11 -17.88 -4.84 28.48
N ALA A 12 -17.91 -5.81 27.56
CA ALA A 12 -19.04 -6.73 27.37
C ALA A 12 -19.28 -7.61 28.60
N HIS A 13 -18.22 -8.00 29.33
CA HIS A 13 -18.33 -8.78 30.57
C HIS A 13 -18.50 -7.92 31.84
N SER A 14 -18.73 -6.61 31.68
CA SER A 14 -18.88 -5.67 32.83
C SER A 14 -17.64 -5.59 33.74
N GLU A 15 -16.48 -6.00 33.25
CA GLU A 15 -15.20 -5.86 33.91
C GLU A 15 -14.57 -4.46 33.74
N MET A 16 -15.15 -3.65 32.87
CA MET A 16 -14.72 -2.28 32.55
C MET A 16 -15.95 -1.44 32.21
N THR A 17 -15.98 -0.20 32.67
CA THR A 17 -17.07 0.73 32.30
C THR A 17 -16.89 1.26 30.87
N ILE A 18 -17.98 1.74 30.27
CA ILE A 18 -17.93 2.34 28.92
C ILE A 18 -17.02 3.56 28.91
N GLU A 19 -17.05 4.38 29.96
CA GLU A 19 -16.21 5.57 30.11
C GLU A 19 -14.71 5.22 30.22
N GLU A 20 -14.38 4.14 30.93
CA GLU A 20 -13.01 3.63 31.02
C GLU A 20 -12.55 3.07 29.68
N ALA A 21 -13.41 2.32 29.00
CA ALA A 21 -13.13 1.78 27.65
C ALA A 21 -12.88 2.90 26.63
N GLU A 22 -13.76 3.91 26.59
CA GLU A 22 -13.59 5.09 25.73
C GLU A 22 -12.27 5.83 26.00
N LYS A 23 -11.95 6.04 27.28
CA LYS A 23 -10.69 6.70 27.67
C LYS A 23 -9.49 5.90 27.22
N LEU A 24 -9.48 4.57 27.40
CA LEU A 24 -8.38 3.71 26.97
C LEU A 24 -8.24 3.70 25.45
N ILE A 25 -9.36 3.61 24.70
CA ILE A 25 -9.34 3.65 23.24
C ILE A 25 -8.77 4.98 22.74
N ARG A 26 -9.17 6.11 23.34
CA ARG A 26 -8.63 7.44 23.00
C ARG A 26 -7.15 7.57 23.32
N LEU A 27 -6.71 7.07 24.48
CA LEU A 27 -5.30 7.13 24.88
C LEU A 27 -4.40 6.23 24.03
N GLN A 28 -4.95 5.13 23.49
CA GLN A 28 -4.24 4.23 22.59
C GLN A 28 -4.21 4.73 21.14
N ALA A 29 -5.02 5.73 20.81
CA ALA A 29 -5.11 6.24 19.44
C ALA A 29 -3.78 6.84 18.94
N ILE A 30 -2.98 7.40 19.85
CA ILE A 30 -1.70 8.05 19.54
C ILE A 30 -0.73 7.71 20.66
N ALA A 31 0.38 7.03 20.34
CA ALA A 31 1.51 6.88 21.26
C ALA A 31 2.64 7.83 20.87
N GLU A 32 3.21 8.48 21.86
CA GLU A 32 4.41 9.28 21.68
C GLU A 32 5.66 8.44 21.98
N LEU A 33 6.63 8.52 21.10
CA LEU A 33 7.95 7.94 21.28
C LEU A 33 8.92 9.06 21.64
N GLU A 34 9.09 9.34 22.95
CA GLU A 34 10.08 10.30 23.51
C GLU A 34 10.36 11.55 22.63
N GLY A 35 9.34 12.14 22.05
CA GLY A 35 9.46 13.32 21.18
C GLY A 35 9.88 13.04 19.72
N ILE A 36 10.14 11.78 19.35
CA ILE A 36 10.59 11.42 17.98
C ILE A 36 9.40 11.29 17.04
N ALA A 37 8.32 10.62 17.47
CA ALA A 37 7.15 10.41 16.61
C ALA A 37 5.85 10.25 17.41
N LYS A 38 4.74 10.69 16.80
CA LYS A 38 3.37 10.36 17.22
C LYS A 38 2.86 9.27 16.27
N ILE A 39 2.67 8.05 16.77
CA ILE A 39 2.28 6.91 15.96
C ILE A 39 0.79 6.64 16.15
N ASP A 40 0.04 6.57 15.02
CA ASP A 40 -1.40 6.32 15.00
C ASP A 40 -1.66 4.79 14.92
N TYR A 41 -1.57 4.10 16.03
CA TYR A 41 -1.76 2.64 16.10
C TYR A 41 -3.17 2.16 15.69
N ASN A 42 -4.18 3.00 15.86
CA ASN A 42 -5.56 2.66 15.54
C ASN A 42 -5.97 3.05 14.11
N ARG A 43 -5.01 3.46 13.28
CA ARG A 43 -5.28 3.89 11.90
C ARG A 43 -5.94 2.79 11.08
N GLU A 44 -5.46 1.55 11.21
CA GLU A 44 -6.02 0.41 10.47
C GLU A 44 -7.49 0.17 10.79
N TYR A 45 -7.89 0.22 12.07
CA TYR A 45 -9.30 0.08 12.47
C TYR A 45 -10.17 1.23 11.96
N ARG A 46 -9.65 2.46 11.99
CA ARG A 46 -10.41 3.66 11.57
C ARG A 46 -10.45 3.84 10.06
N LYS A 47 -9.33 3.58 9.38
CA LYS A 47 -9.14 3.86 7.94
C LYS A 47 -9.13 2.61 7.07
N GLY A 48 -9.02 1.41 7.65
CA GLY A 48 -8.77 0.19 6.89
C GLY A 48 -7.38 0.13 6.24
N ILE A 49 -6.46 1.01 6.64
CA ILE A 49 -5.09 1.10 6.13
C ILE A 49 -4.16 1.26 7.33
N PRO A 50 -3.13 0.40 7.50
CA PRO A 50 -2.17 0.53 8.59
C PRO A 50 -1.34 1.81 8.49
N GLU A 51 -0.70 2.20 9.58
CA GLU A 51 0.36 3.21 9.55
C GLU A 51 1.56 2.66 8.77
N ILE A 52 2.10 3.50 7.87
CA ILE A 52 3.26 3.15 7.05
C ILE A 52 4.36 4.15 7.38
N ILE A 53 5.52 3.64 7.81
CA ILE A 53 6.69 4.45 8.11
C ILE A 53 7.36 4.83 6.79
N LEU A 54 7.51 6.12 6.53
CA LEU A 54 8.34 6.63 5.44
C LEU A 54 9.75 6.86 5.99
N ALA A 55 10.71 6.02 5.59
CA ALA A 55 12.11 6.15 6.04
C ALA A 55 12.87 7.29 5.36
N GLU A 56 12.34 7.80 4.23
CA GLU A 56 12.93 8.95 3.54
C GLU A 56 13.02 10.15 4.48
N ASN A 57 14.20 10.77 4.55
CA ASN A 57 14.51 11.90 5.41
C ASN A 57 14.48 11.62 6.93
N LYS A 58 14.43 10.34 7.33
CA LYS A 58 14.65 9.93 8.73
C LYS A 58 16.06 9.39 8.91
N THR A 59 16.56 9.47 10.14
CA THR A 59 17.80 8.76 10.49
C THR A 59 17.55 7.26 10.52
N VAL A 60 18.61 6.48 10.41
CA VAL A 60 18.52 5.02 10.53
C VAL A 60 18.03 4.63 11.93
N GLU A 61 18.54 5.31 12.95
CA GLU A 61 18.20 5.10 14.36
C GLU A 61 16.71 5.37 14.61
N ASP A 62 16.20 6.56 14.24
CA ASP A 62 14.77 6.89 14.37
C ASP A 62 13.88 5.86 13.65
N THR A 63 14.28 5.42 12.46
CA THR A 63 13.51 4.45 11.67
C THR A 63 13.43 3.12 12.39
N VAL A 64 14.53 2.64 12.98
CA VAL A 64 14.58 1.40 13.76
C VAL A 64 13.71 1.52 15.01
N ASP A 65 13.88 2.59 15.80
CA ASP A 65 13.18 2.80 17.06
C ASP A 65 11.65 2.87 16.86
N ILE A 66 11.22 3.65 15.86
CA ILE A 66 9.80 3.75 15.48
C ILE A 66 9.28 2.37 15.05
N SER A 67 10.05 1.63 14.25
CA SER A 67 9.65 0.31 13.75
C SER A 67 9.50 -0.71 14.86
N LEU A 68 10.44 -0.79 15.78
CA LEU A 68 10.40 -1.72 16.92
C LEU A 68 9.23 -1.39 17.85
N LYS A 69 8.99 -0.11 18.13
CA LYS A 69 7.86 0.33 18.95
C LYS A 69 6.53 -0.03 18.30
N MET A 70 6.41 0.22 17.00
CA MET A 70 5.21 -0.12 16.25
C MET A 70 4.97 -1.63 16.21
N LEU A 71 6.03 -2.43 16.00
CA LEU A 71 5.96 -3.89 16.01
C LEU A 71 5.44 -4.44 17.35
N GLN A 72 5.91 -3.89 18.48
CA GLN A 72 5.47 -4.28 19.82
C GLN A 72 3.96 -4.08 20.03
N VAL A 73 3.38 -3.03 19.46
CA VAL A 73 1.97 -2.67 19.69
C VAL A 73 1.05 -3.31 18.67
N THR A 74 1.43 -3.30 17.39
CA THR A 74 0.54 -3.74 16.30
C THR A 74 0.84 -5.16 15.80
N GLY A 75 1.98 -5.73 16.18
CA GLY A 75 2.46 -7.03 15.68
C GLY A 75 2.97 -7.01 14.25
N ARG A 76 2.85 -5.87 13.54
CA ARG A 76 3.29 -5.66 12.16
C ARG A 76 3.75 -4.23 11.95
N VAL A 77 4.77 -4.05 11.12
CA VAL A 77 5.20 -2.73 10.65
C VAL A 77 5.58 -2.79 9.17
N ILE A 78 5.18 -1.77 8.43
CA ILE A 78 5.50 -1.58 7.01
C ILE A 78 6.34 -0.31 6.89
N ILE A 79 7.53 -0.44 6.34
CA ILE A 79 8.47 0.66 6.16
C ILE A 79 8.73 0.82 4.66
N SER A 80 8.59 2.03 4.14
CA SER A 80 8.82 2.35 2.74
C SER A 80 9.95 3.36 2.57
N ARG A 81 10.46 3.44 1.34
CA ARG A 81 11.56 4.33 0.92
C ARG A 81 12.84 4.14 1.74
N CYS A 82 13.12 2.89 2.09
CA CYS A 82 14.32 2.51 2.82
C CYS A 82 15.57 2.66 1.95
N THR A 83 16.63 3.24 2.52
CA THR A 83 17.99 3.12 1.99
C THR A 83 18.56 1.74 2.32
N LEU A 84 19.71 1.38 1.72
CA LEU A 84 20.41 0.13 2.08
C LEU A 84 20.78 0.11 3.56
N GLN A 85 21.20 1.24 4.13
CA GLN A 85 21.52 1.37 5.55
C GLN A 85 20.31 1.10 6.44
N HIS A 86 19.12 1.64 6.08
CA HIS A 86 17.88 1.33 6.79
C HIS A 86 17.56 -0.17 6.75
N ILE A 87 17.68 -0.80 5.57
CA ILE A 87 17.40 -2.22 5.39
C ILE A 87 18.32 -3.10 6.25
N ASP A 88 19.64 -2.80 6.24
CA ASP A 88 20.63 -3.57 6.97
C ASP A 88 20.43 -3.41 8.50
N ALA A 89 20.18 -2.20 8.98
CA ALA A 89 19.91 -1.94 10.40
C ALA A 89 18.60 -2.61 10.87
N LEU A 90 17.51 -2.46 10.11
CA LEU A 90 16.24 -3.12 10.41
C LEU A 90 16.42 -4.64 10.48
N LYS A 91 17.13 -5.24 9.50
CA LYS A 91 17.39 -6.68 9.49
C LYS A 91 18.20 -7.15 10.70
N ALA A 92 19.17 -6.34 11.15
CA ALA A 92 20.02 -6.67 12.30
C ALA A 92 19.27 -6.56 13.64
N THR A 93 18.20 -5.77 13.71
CA THR A 93 17.47 -5.47 14.95
C THR A 93 16.14 -6.23 15.08
N VAL A 94 15.74 -7.00 14.06
CA VAL A 94 14.51 -7.80 14.10
C VAL A 94 14.54 -8.77 15.29
N PRO A 95 13.52 -8.77 16.16
CA PRO A 95 13.42 -9.72 17.27
C PRO A 95 13.37 -11.17 16.80
N ALA A 96 13.85 -12.10 17.62
CA ALA A 96 13.90 -13.53 17.29
C ALA A 96 12.52 -14.17 17.05
N ASP A 97 11.47 -13.57 17.58
CA ASP A 97 10.05 -13.96 17.42
C ASP A 97 9.33 -13.21 16.29
N ALA A 98 10.07 -12.47 15.46
CA ALA A 98 9.55 -11.78 14.30
C ALA A 98 10.22 -12.23 12.99
N THR A 99 9.59 -11.93 11.88
CA THR A 99 10.08 -12.17 10.51
C THR A 99 10.27 -10.85 9.79
N CYS A 100 11.30 -10.75 8.94
CA CYS A 100 11.60 -9.57 8.14
C CYS A 100 11.55 -9.94 6.65
N GLN A 101 10.66 -9.32 5.92
CA GLN A 101 10.55 -9.43 4.46
C GLN A 101 11.06 -8.16 3.81
N ILE A 102 11.92 -8.29 2.80
CA ILE A 102 12.55 -7.16 2.12
C ILE A 102 12.16 -7.19 0.65
N ASN A 103 11.42 -6.18 0.22
CA ASN A 103 11.21 -5.90 -1.20
C ASN A 103 12.25 -4.86 -1.66
N ARG A 104 13.36 -5.35 -2.25
CA ARG A 104 14.45 -4.47 -2.69
C ARG A 104 14.04 -3.55 -3.84
N LYS A 105 13.13 -3.99 -4.73
CA LYS A 105 12.65 -3.18 -5.86
C LYS A 105 11.83 -2.00 -5.37
N ALA A 106 10.91 -2.24 -4.44
CA ALA A 106 10.09 -1.20 -3.80
C ALA A 106 10.83 -0.40 -2.74
N LYS A 107 12.04 -0.80 -2.33
CA LYS A 107 12.74 -0.24 -1.16
C LYS A 107 11.86 -0.29 0.10
N MET A 108 11.16 -1.40 0.28
CA MET A 108 10.26 -1.62 1.41
C MET A 108 10.74 -2.76 2.29
N VAL A 109 10.45 -2.62 3.58
CA VAL A 109 10.66 -3.65 4.59
C VAL A 109 9.35 -3.87 5.34
N THR A 110 8.97 -5.12 5.52
CA THR A 110 7.84 -5.50 6.36
C THR A 110 8.33 -6.43 7.45
N ILE A 111 8.04 -6.09 8.71
CA ILE A 111 8.39 -6.90 9.87
C ILE A 111 7.10 -7.34 10.54
N LYS A 112 6.99 -8.63 10.87
CA LYS A 112 5.79 -9.22 11.49
C LYS A 112 6.19 -10.17 12.60
N ASN A 113 5.47 -10.15 13.73
CA ASN A 113 5.58 -11.18 14.74
C ASN A 113 5.23 -12.55 14.15
N LYS A 114 5.86 -13.63 14.57
CA LYS A 114 5.62 -14.98 14.02
C LYS A 114 4.16 -15.43 14.06
N ASN A 115 3.40 -14.92 15.03
CA ASN A 115 1.97 -15.23 15.19
C ASN A 115 1.06 -14.27 14.44
N TYR A 116 1.62 -13.25 13.76
CA TYR A 116 0.81 -12.32 12.98
C TYR A 116 0.36 -12.97 11.67
N THR A 117 -0.95 -13.02 11.45
CA THR A 117 -1.54 -13.58 10.23
C THR A 117 -2.31 -12.51 9.47
N ILE A 118 -2.12 -12.46 8.16
CA ILE A 118 -2.92 -11.61 7.28
C ILE A 118 -4.16 -12.40 6.88
N THR A 119 -5.32 -11.90 7.24
CA THR A 119 -6.58 -12.50 6.81
C THR A 119 -6.86 -12.10 5.37
N ALA A 120 -7.08 -13.08 4.50
CA ALA A 120 -7.48 -12.81 3.11
C ALA A 120 -8.81 -12.04 3.10
N SER A 121 -8.79 -10.88 2.44
CA SER A 121 -9.97 -10.00 2.36
C SER A 121 -10.95 -10.40 1.25
N GLY A 122 -10.50 -11.21 0.29
CA GLY A 122 -11.22 -11.53 -0.94
C GLY A 122 -11.12 -10.45 -2.02
N GLY A 123 -10.50 -9.30 -1.73
CA GLY A 123 -10.25 -8.24 -2.71
C GLY A 123 -9.25 -8.67 -3.79
N ARG A 124 -9.50 -8.29 -5.05
CA ARG A 124 -8.71 -8.67 -6.21
C ARG A 124 -8.25 -7.44 -6.98
N ILE A 125 -6.96 -7.27 -7.13
CA ILE A 125 -6.35 -6.10 -7.77
C ILE A 125 -5.54 -6.55 -8.98
N GLY A 126 -5.80 -5.96 -10.14
CA GLY A 126 -4.91 -6.04 -11.30
C GLY A 126 -3.86 -4.93 -11.23
N LEU A 127 -2.61 -5.25 -11.53
CA LEU A 127 -1.50 -4.31 -11.48
C LEU A 127 -0.68 -4.38 -12.75
N LEU A 128 -0.49 -3.24 -13.40
CA LEU A 128 0.19 -3.14 -14.70
C LEU A 128 1.31 -2.09 -14.65
N THR A 129 2.44 -2.37 -15.32
CA THR A 129 3.45 -1.34 -15.61
C THR A 129 3.64 -1.14 -17.11
N ALA A 130 3.87 0.12 -17.52
CA ALA A 130 4.20 0.44 -18.90
C ALA A 130 5.62 -0.02 -19.27
N GLY A 131 6.58 0.20 -18.39
CA GLY A 131 7.97 -0.20 -18.60
C GLY A 131 8.59 -0.84 -17.36
N THR A 132 9.79 -1.40 -17.55
CA THR A 132 10.57 -2.01 -16.45
C THR A 132 11.01 -0.99 -15.40
N SER A 133 11.18 0.28 -15.78
CA SER A 133 11.50 1.38 -14.87
C SER A 133 10.38 1.71 -13.89
N ASP A 134 9.14 1.32 -14.20
CA ASP A 134 7.97 1.58 -13.37
C ASP A 134 7.74 0.51 -12.29
N ILE A 135 8.48 -0.61 -12.38
CA ILE A 135 8.31 -1.77 -11.49
C ILE A 135 8.51 -1.40 -10.02
N ALA A 136 9.43 -0.49 -9.71
CA ALA A 136 9.68 -0.10 -8.32
C ALA A 136 8.42 0.47 -7.65
N VAL A 137 7.69 1.34 -8.34
CA VAL A 137 6.44 1.93 -7.87
C VAL A 137 5.31 0.89 -7.83
N ALA A 138 5.25 0.01 -8.82
CA ALA A 138 4.28 -1.09 -8.83
C ALA A 138 4.49 -2.08 -7.67
N GLU A 139 5.73 -2.37 -7.31
CA GLU A 139 6.05 -3.22 -6.16
C GLU A 139 5.66 -2.58 -4.82
N GLU A 140 5.64 -1.24 -4.70
CA GLU A 140 5.02 -0.57 -3.54
C GLU A 140 3.52 -0.85 -3.47
N VAL A 141 2.80 -0.71 -4.60
CA VAL A 141 1.36 -1.04 -4.70
C VAL A 141 1.11 -2.46 -4.25
N LYS A 142 1.87 -3.41 -4.82
CA LYS A 142 1.73 -4.83 -4.55
C LYS A 142 1.95 -5.14 -3.07
N THR A 143 3.04 -4.64 -2.49
CA THR A 143 3.37 -4.87 -1.08
C THR A 143 2.25 -4.36 -0.16
N ILE A 144 1.74 -3.15 -0.39
CA ILE A 144 0.64 -2.59 0.43
C ILE A 144 -0.63 -3.42 0.29
N ALA A 145 -1.01 -3.79 -0.92
CA ALA A 145 -2.24 -4.54 -1.18
C ALA A 145 -2.21 -5.95 -0.58
N GLU A 146 -1.10 -6.67 -0.71
CA GLU A 146 -0.90 -7.99 -0.13
C GLU A 146 -0.88 -7.94 1.40
N GLU A 147 -0.22 -6.93 2.00
CA GLU A 147 -0.22 -6.72 3.45
C GLU A 147 -1.60 -6.36 4.01
N MET A 148 -2.54 -5.96 3.18
CA MET A 148 -3.94 -5.70 3.54
C MET A 148 -4.91 -6.82 3.11
N GLY A 149 -4.37 -7.99 2.75
CA GLY A 149 -5.12 -9.22 2.48
C GLY A 149 -5.73 -9.33 1.08
N CYS A 150 -5.38 -8.43 0.13
CA CYS A 150 -5.81 -8.53 -1.25
C CYS A 150 -4.97 -9.53 -2.04
N THR A 151 -5.58 -10.16 -3.05
CA THR A 151 -4.86 -10.88 -4.09
C THR A 151 -4.47 -9.90 -5.19
N VAL A 152 -3.18 -9.85 -5.55
CA VAL A 152 -2.66 -8.98 -6.61
C VAL A 152 -2.21 -9.82 -7.80
N TYR A 153 -2.77 -9.53 -8.97
CA TYR A 153 -2.37 -10.08 -10.26
C TYR A 153 -1.54 -9.03 -10.99
N ALA A 154 -0.24 -9.27 -11.11
CA ALA A 154 0.70 -8.28 -11.61
C ALA A 154 1.31 -8.69 -12.95
N GLU A 155 1.26 -7.77 -13.92
CA GLU A 155 1.88 -7.88 -15.24
C GLU A 155 2.77 -6.67 -15.51
N TYR A 156 4.00 -6.90 -15.91
CA TYR A 156 4.99 -5.84 -16.07
C TYR A 156 5.44 -5.69 -17.51
N ASP A 157 5.91 -4.47 -17.86
CA ASP A 157 6.50 -4.14 -19.15
C ASP A 157 5.55 -4.34 -20.34
N ILE A 158 4.34 -3.79 -20.22
CA ILE A 158 3.29 -3.85 -21.25
C ILE A 158 2.87 -2.46 -21.75
N GLY A 159 3.87 -1.64 -22.08
CA GLY A 159 3.66 -0.28 -22.57
C GLY A 159 2.95 -0.21 -23.93
N VAL A 160 2.34 0.94 -24.22
CA VAL A 160 1.55 1.20 -25.43
C VAL A 160 2.33 1.07 -26.73
N ALA A 161 3.65 1.20 -26.69
CA ALA A 161 4.52 0.97 -27.86
C ALA A 161 4.45 -0.48 -28.40
N GLY A 162 3.95 -1.40 -27.59
CA GLY A 162 3.68 -2.79 -27.97
C GLY A 162 2.28 -3.21 -27.52
N ILE A 163 1.25 -2.52 -27.98
CA ILE A 163 -0.14 -2.65 -27.53
C ILE A 163 -0.68 -4.09 -27.59
N HIS A 164 -0.17 -4.93 -28.50
CA HIS A 164 -0.54 -6.34 -28.60
C HIS A 164 -0.23 -7.12 -27.30
N ARG A 165 0.77 -6.70 -26.53
CA ARG A 165 1.12 -7.33 -25.24
C ARG A 165 0.07 -7.12 -24.16
N LEU A 166 -0.82 -6.14 -24.33
CA LEU A 166 -1.85 -5.78 -23.37
C LEU A 166 -3.05 -6.74 -23.39
N LEU A 167 -3.33 -7.36 -24.54
CA LEU A 167 -4.59 -8.09 -24.77
C LEU A 167 -4.75 -9.31 -23.83
N GLU A 168 -3.70 -10.13 -23.69
CA GLU A 168 -3.77 -11.33 -22.83
C GLU A 168 -3.87 -10.98 -21.34
N PRO A 169 -3.06 -10.04 -20.78
CA PRO A 169 -3.24 -9.58 -19.41
C PRO A 169 -4.64 -9.05 -19.11
N LEU A 170 -5.23 -8.25 -20.01
CA LEU A 170 -6.58 -7.73 -19.80
C LEU A 170 -7.64 -8.84 -19.78
N LYS A 171 -7.55 -9.83 -20.69
CA LYS A 171 -8.44 -10.99 -20.66
C LYS A 171 -8.32 -11.76 -19.35
N ASP A 172 -7.09 -11.99 -18.88
CA ASP A 172 -6.83 -12.68 -17.62
C ASP A 172 -7.43 -11.92 -16.42
N PHE A 173 -7.31 -10.60 -16.39
CA PHE A 173 -7.92 -9.78 -15.33
C PHE A 173 -9.45 -9.82 -15.34
N VAL A 174 -10.06 -9.81 -16.52
CA VAL A 174 -11.52 -10.00 -16.67
C VAL A 174 -11.94 -11.38 -16.17
N GLN A 175 -11.21 -12.44 -16.52
CA GLN A 175 -11.50 -13.81 -16.06
C GLN A 175 -11.33 -13.96 -14.54
N LYS A 176 -10.36 -13.28 -13.96
CA LYS A 176 -10.10 -13.25 -12.51
C LYS A 176 -11.04 -12.32 -11.75
N ASP A 177 -11.93 -11.62 -12.45
CA ASP A 177 -12.92 -10.71 -11.88
C ASP A 177 -12.25 -9.73 -10.89
N VAL A 178 -11.26 -8.96 -11.39
CA VAL A 178 -10.56 -7.97 -10.58
C VAL A 178 -11.47 -6.79 -10.26
N ASP A 179 -11.36 -6.24 -9.05
CA ASP A 179 -12.20 -5.16 -8.55
C ASP A 179 -11.74 -3.77 -9.00
N VAL A 180 -10.45 -3.65 -9.25
CA VAL A 180 -9.78 -2.40 -9.62
C VAL A 180 -8.46 -2.72 -10.32
N LEU A 181 -8.07 -1.88 -11.26
CA LEU A 181 -6.75 -1.91 -11.89
C LEU A 181 -5.89 -0.75 -11.37
N VAL A 182 -4.62 -1.05 -11.09
CA VAL A 182 -3.59 -0.03 -10.89
C VAL A 182 -2.64 -0.06 -12.07
N VAL A 183 -2.46 1.07 -12.72
CA VAL A 183 -1.65 1.21 -13.93
C VAL A 183 -0.55 2.23 -13.68
N VAL A 184 0.68 1.75 -13.65
CA VAL A 184 1.88 2.56 -13.38
C VAL A 184 2.58 2.86 -14.70
N ALA A 185 2.72 4.14 -15.05
CA ALA A 185 3.30 4.55 -16.32
C ALA A 185 4.07 5.85 -16.19
N GLY A 186 5.23 5.90 -16.85
CA GLY A 186 6.00 7.11 -17.09
C GLY A 186 5.72 7.69 -18.49
N ARG A 187 6.69 8.41 -19.03
CA ARG A 187 6.67 9.02 -20.36
C ARG A 187 5.44 9.92 -20.56
N GLU A 188 4.64 9.66 -21.60
CA GLU A 188 3.42 10.36 -21.95
C GLU A 188 2.19 9.93 -21.13
N GLY A 189 2.29 8.90 -20.29
CA GLY A 189 1.20 8.44 -19.46
C GLY A 189 -0.02 7.88 -20.19
N ALA A 190 0.14 7.35 -21.42
CA ALA A 190 -0.98 6.93 -22.26
C ALA A 190 -1.62 5.60 -21.83
N LEU A 191 -0.88 4.70 -21.17
CA LEU A 191 -1.35 3.36 -20.86
C LEU A 191 -2.65 3.33 -20.05
N PRO A 192 -2.85 4.13 -18.98
CA PRO A 192 -4.12 4.15 -18.25
C PRO A 192 -5.33 4.50 -19.12
N SER A 193 -5.15 5.46 -20.04
CA SER A 193 -6.24 5.89 -20.98
C SER A 193 -6.65 4.77 -21.91
N VAL A 194 -5.68 4.02 -22.43
CA VAL A 194 -5.94 2.88 -23.33
C VAL A 194 -6.68 1.78 -22.56
N ILE A 195 -6.21 1.43 -21.36
CA ILE A 195 -6.82 0.39 -20.53
C ILE A 195 -8.24 0.75 -20.12
N ALA A 196 -8.46 1.97 -19.64
CA ALA A 196 -9.78 2.42 -19.22
C ALA A 196 -10.82 2.43 -20.37
N GLY A 197 -10.37 2.56 -21.62
CA GLY A 197 -11.24 2.40 -22.79
C GLY A 197 -11.59 0.95 -23.14
N MET A 198 -10.97 -0.02 -22.50
CA MET A 198 -11.11 -1.45 -22.84
C MET A 198 -11.74 -2.29 -21.72
N ILE A 199 -11.83 -1.79 -20.49
CA ILE A 199 -12.26 -2.56 -19.32
C ILE A 199 -13.30 -1.78 -18.50
N ASN A 200 -14.18 -2.51 -17.82
CA ASN A 200 -15.29 -1.93 -17.04
C ASN A 200 -15.05 -1.87 -15.55
N VAL A 201 -13.78 -1.87 -15.12
CA VAL A 201 -13.40 -1.69 -13.70
C VAL A 201 -12.69 -0.36 -13.48
N PRO A 202 -12.75 0.22 -12.28
CA PRO A 202 -12.03 1.45 -11.98
C PRO A 202 -10.52 1.31 -12.22
N VAL A 203 -9.91 2.34 -12.78
CA VAL A 203 -8.47 2.42 -13.05
C VAL A 203 -7.84 3.49 -12.16
N ILE A 204 -6.83 3.11 -11.37
CA ILE A 204 -5.97 4.03 -10.63
C ILE A 204 -4.69 4.21 -11.44
N ALA A 205 -4.49 5.40 -11.97
CA ALA A 205 -3.32 5.76 -12.73
C ALA A 205 -2.23 6.34 -11.83
N VAL A 206 -1.01 5.81 -11.94
CA VAL A 206 0.16 6.23 -11.17
C VAL A 206 1.20 6.77 -12.14
N PRO A 207 1.36 8.08 -12.26
CA PRO A 207 2.44 8.67 -13.04
C PRO A 207 3.78 8.42 -12.34
N THR A 208 4.84 8.14 -13.12
CA THR A 208 6.19 7.97 -12.57
C THR A 208 7.12 9.09 -13.01
N SER A 209 8.12 9.37 -12.18
CA SER A 209 9.17 10.35 -12.47
C SER A 209 10.18 9.87 -13.53
N ASN A 210 9.99 8.68 -14.10
CA ASN A 210 10.85 8.10 -15.14
C ASN A 210 10.64 8.73 -16.52
N SER A 211 10.44 10.04 -16.55
CA SER A 211 10.27 10.84 -17.79
C SER A 211 11.47 11.75 -18.02
N TYR A 212 11.89 11.88 -19.27
CA TYR A 212 12.95 12.81 -19.68
C TYR A 212 12.46 13.74 -20.79
N GLY A 213 13.26 14.73 -21.17
CA GLY A 213 12.86 15.79 -22.10
C GLY A 213 11.78 16.66 -21.46
N PHE A 214 10.68 16.87 -22.13
CA PHE A 214 9.52 17.62 -21.60
C PHE A 214 8.79 16.93 -20.44
N GLY A 215 9.22 15.73 -20.03
CA GLY A 215 8.58 14.95 -18.99
C GLY A 215 8.69 15.53 -17.58
N GLU A 216 9.65 16.43 -17.32
CA GLU A 216 9.84 17.17 -16.05
C GLU A 216 9.61 16.30 -14.80
N LYS A 217 10.29 15.17 -14.73
CA LYS A 217 10.16 14.22 -13.61
C LYS A 217 8.71 13.76 -13.33
N GLY A 218 7.93 13.56 -14.41
CA GLY A 218 6.58 13.01 -14.33
C GLY A 218 5.47 14.06 -14.34
N VAL A 219 5.75 15.36 -14.37
CA VAL A 219 4.73 16.43 -14.40
C VAL A 219 3.88 16.33 -15.66
N SER A 220 4.49 16.21 -16.84
CA SER A 220 3.74 16.05 -18.09
C SER A 220 2.92 14.76 -18.12
N THR A 221 3.44 13.68 -17.53
CA THR A 221 2.75 12.40 -17.38
C THR A 221 1.50 12.55 -16.52
N LEU A 222 1.63 13.22 -15.37
CA LEU A 222 0.51 13.54 -14.48
C LEU A 222 -0.56 14.38 -15.21
N MET A 223 -0.15 15.43 -15.91
CA MET A 223 -1.06 16.29 -16.68
C MET A 223 -1.80 15.51 -17.76
N ALA A 224 -1.12 14.64 -18.50
CA ALA A 224 -1.73 13.80 -19.53
C ALA A 224 -2.77 12.83 -18.95
N MET A 225 -2.46 12.19 -17.82
CA MET A 225 -3.39 11.29 -17.13
C MET A 225 -4.63 12.04 -16.62
N LEU A 226 -4.46 13.26 -16.08
CA LEU A 226 -5.58 14.10 -15.60
C LEU A 226 -6.46 14.62 -16.73
N GLN A 227 -5.93 14.77 -17.96
CA GLN A 227 -6.66 15.22 -19.16
C GLN A 227 -7.21 14.06 -20.00
N SER A 228 -7.15 12.82 -19.51
CA SER A 228 -7.63 11.66 -20.27
C SER A 228 -9.11 11.81 -20.64
N CYS A 229 -9.44 11.49 -21.92
CA CYS A 229 -10.83 11.37 -22.37
C CYS A 229 -11.51 10.09 -21.89
N SER A 230 -10.74 9.06 -21.53
CA SER A 230 -11.29 7.80 -21.06
C SER A 230 -11.87 7.98 -19.65
N LEU A 231 -13.11 7.55 -19.46
CA LEU A 231 -13.79 7.62 -18.17
C LEU A 231 -13.38 6.47 -17.26
N GLY A 232 -13.50 6.66 -15.95
CA GLY A 232 -13.20 5.64 -14.95
C GLY A 232 -11.77 5.65 -14.43
N ILE A 233 -11.00 6.70 -14.70
CA ILE A 233 -9.62 6.89 -14.22
C ILE A 233 -9.61 7.83 -13.02
N ALA A 234 -8.96 7.41 -11.96
CA ALA A 234 -8.53 8.25 -10.84
C ALA A 234 -6.99 8.32 -10.84
N VAL A 235 -6.44 9.52 -10.69
CA VAL A 235 -4.98 9.73 -10.76
C VAL A 235 -4.45 10.04 -9.36
N VAL A 236 -3.37 9.37 -8.96
CA VAL A 236 -2.63 9.68 -7.74
C VAL A 236 -1.40 10.54 -8.07
N ASN A 237 -0.67 10.97 -7.04
CA ASN A 237 0.52 11.78 -7.24
C ASN A 237 1.66 10.96 -7.89
N ILE A 238 2.66 11.65 -8.42
CA ILE A 238 3.87 11.07 -9.03
C ILE A 238 4.59 10.16 -8.02
N ASP A 239 5.02 8.97 -8.48
CA ASP A 239 5.70 7.95 -7.68
C ASP A 239 4.95 7.54 -6.41
N SER A 240 3.61 7.66 -6.41
CA SER A 240 2.81 7.39 -5.21
C SER A 240 2.22 5.98 -5.21
N GLY A 241 3.09 4.96 -5.24
CA GLY A 241 2.69 3.55 -5.19
C GLY A 241 1.93 3.20 -3.91
N ILE A 242 2.34 3.73 -2.77
CA ILE A 242 1.66 3.55 -1.48
C ILE A 242 0.22 4.06 -1.53
N ALA A 243 0.01 5.29 -2.02
CA ALA A 243 -1.35 5.85 -2.10
C ALA A 243 -2.24 5.07 -3.08
N ALA A 244 -1.68 4.65 -4.21
CA ALA A 244 -2.39 3.81 -5.17
C ALA A 244 -2.76 2.45 -4.58
N GLY A 245 -1.81 1.77 -3.92
CA GLY A 245 -2.04 0.50 -3.25
C GLY A 245 -3.11 0.60 -2.17
N ALA A 246 -3.03 1.63 -1.33
CA ALA A 246 -4.02 1.90 -0.29
C ALA A 246 -5.43 2.15 -0.88
N THR A 247 -5.54 3.00 -1.91
CA THR A 247 -6.82 3.30 -2.56
C THR A 247 -7.40 2.07 -3.25
N ALA A 248 -6.57 1.34 -4.00
CA ALA A 248 -6.97 0.09 -4.66
C ALA A 248 -7.50 -0.93 -3.65
N THR A 249 -6.79 -1.10 -2.54
CA THR A 249 -7.20 -2.02 -1.48
C THR A 249 -8.53 -1.63 -0.85
N LEU A 250 -8.78 -0.33 -0.60
CA LEU A 250 -10.08 0.12 -0.06
C LEU A 250 -11.22 -0.20 -1.04
N ILE A 251 -11.01 -0.01 -2.34
CA ILE A 251 -11.99 -0.36 -3.38
C ILE A 251 -12.22 -1.87 -3.39
N ALA A 252 -11.15 -2.67 -3.51
CA ALA A 252 -11.22 -4.11 -3.62
C ALA A 252 -11.86 -4.75 -2.37
N ASN A 253 -11.45 -4.33 -1.18
CA ASN A 253 -12.02 -4.81 0.07
C ASN A 253 -13.49 -4.41 0.25
N ARG A 254 -13.87 -3.24 -0.28
CA ARG A 254 -15.28 -2.82 -0.29
C ARG A 254 -16.11 -3.68 -1.23
N ALA A 255 -15.61 -3.95 -2.43
CA ALA A 255 -16.28 -4.81 -3.41
C ALA A 255 -16.40 -6.26 -2.89
N ALA A 256 -15.33 -6.80 -2.32
CA ALA A 256 -15.31 -8.16 -1.77
C ALA A 256 -16.38 -8.40 -0.69
N LYS A 257 -16.70 -7.40 0.13
CA LYS A 257 -17.76 -7.50 1.16
C LYS A 257 -19.15 -7.80 0.59
N PHE A 258 -19.40 -7.44 -0.65
CA PHE A 258 -20.71 -7.61 -1.32
C PHE A 258 -20.67 -8.71 -2.39
N ARG A 259 -19.52 -9.36 -2.58
CA ARG A 259 -19.41 -10.51 -3.49
C ARG A 259 -20.05 -11.72 -2.81
N LYS A 260 -21.01 -12.32 -3.50
CA LYS A 260 -21.74 -13.54 -3.05
C LYS A 260 -20.96 -14.80 -3.40
#